data_43af7527a015b02e6927985634a68d75
#
_entry.id   43af7527a015b02e6927985634a68d75
#
_cell.length_a   1.000
_cell.length_b   1.000
_cell.length_c   1.000
_cell.angle_alpha   90.00
_cell.angle_beta   90.00
_cell.angle_gamma   90.00
#
_symmetry.space_group_name_H-M   'P 1'
#
loop_
_entity.id
_entity.type
_entity.pdbx_description
1 polymer ?
#
loop_
_entity_poly.entity_id
_entity_poly.type
_entity_poly.pdbx_seq_one_letter_code
_entity_poly.pdbx_strand_id
1 'polypeptide(L)'
;AASDVYKRQLQSLSARYAKGRWVALARILASVYLNSVGRKIETQQGSANPTKAGQAAKDARRLSPSLSLSYRLLGNGTASDELYLRASYKDIFRVPTFNENYFFHYGSSDLKPEKTRQLNIGFTWKKTSSGDGGNGESLRYKGWNVQATLDGYCNQVTDKIVGVPYNMFVWRTVNLARVDVVGADASLRGIWQMALGQQLSLQGSYSYQHVVNHTDRSSRYYGNQVAYIPLHSGSIALGWENPWVNVSLHGQGMSKRWANNEHYDGTEVGGYWDMGLTLYRQLDGLTLLGKSLRGVKVRMDVKNLLSEQYELVGHYPMPRRSWMLSIGYNF
;
A
#
# COMPACT_ATOMS: atom_id res chain seq x y z
N ALA A 1 -20.32 27.57 -3.15
CA ALA A 1 -19.02 26.94 -2.94
C ALA A 1 -18.34 27.62 -1.76
N ALA A 2 -18.13 26.91 -0.66
CA ALA A 2 -17.36 27.41 0.46
C ALA A 2 -15.88 27.50 0.03
N SER A 3 -15.29 28.69 0.08
CA SER A 3 -13.87 28.84 -0.14
C SER A 3 -13.14 28.74 1.21
N ASP A 4 -12.67 27.55 1.53
CA ASP A 4 -11.79 27.36 2.68
C ASP A 4 -10.37 27.74 2.27
N VAL A 5 -9.72 28.56 3.06
CA VAL A 5 -8.31 28.87 2.91
C VAL A 5 -7.52 27.96 3.85
N TYR A 6 -6.87 26.99 3.25
CA TYR A 6 -5.98 26.07 3.91
C TYR A 6 -4.53 26.46 3.59
N LYS A 7 -3.81 26.92 4.61
CA LYS A 7 -2.38 27.23 4.49
C LYS A 7 -1.57 26.14 5.15
N ARG A 8 -0.69 25.51 4.38
CA ARG A 8 0.23 24.49 4.84
C ARG A 8 1.66 24.93 4.62
N GLN A 9 2.47 24.90 5.66
CA GLN A 9 3.91 25.13 5.58
C GLN A 9 4.63 23.91 6.14
N LEU A 10 5.56 23.36 5.37
CA LEU A 10 6.43 22.27 5.76
C LEU A 10 7.88 22.70 5.59
N GLN A 11 8.66 22.52 6.65
CA GLN A 11 10.09 22.77 6.64
C GLN A 11 10.80 21.52 7.15
N SER A 12 11.85 21.10 6.47
CA SER A 12 12.62 19.91 6.90
C SER A 12 14.10 20.23 6.94
N LEU A 13 14.74 19.77 8.00
CA LEU A 13 16.19 19.70 8.13
C LEU A 13 16.59 18.23 8.17
N SER A 14 17.60 17.85 7.39
CA SER A 14 18.11 16.47 7.39
C SER A 14 19.63 16.47 7.40
N ALA A 15 20.20 15.50 8.13
CA ALA A 15 21.62 15.23 8.17
C ALA A 15 21.85 13.76 7.80
N ARG A 16 22.79 13.50 6.88
CA ARG A 16 23.18 12.17 6.47
C ARG A 16 24.64 11.92 6.81
N TYR A 17 24.87 10.79 7.47
CA TYR A 17 26.21 10.25 7.71
C TYR A 17 26.37 8.94 6.95
N ALA A 18 27.46 8.78 6.21
CA ALA A 18 27.78 7.56 5.49
C ALA A 18 29.29 7.31 5.59
N LYS A 19 29.65 6.21 6.26
CA LYS A 19 31.05 5.80 6.41
C LYS A 19 31.15 4.28 6.51
N GLY A 20 31.94 3.69 5.61
CA GLY A 20 32.17 2.25 5.60
C GLY A 20 30.87 1.45 5.42
N ARG A 21 30.49 0.68 6.43
CA ARG A 21 29.28 -0.16 6.43
C ARG A 21 28.04 0.55 6.98
N TRP A 22 28.18 1.76 7.51
CA TRP A 22 27.11 2.51 8.17
C TRP A 22 26.54 3.61 7.29
N VAL A 23 25.24 3.70 7.28
CA VAL A 23 24.49 4.86 6.77
C VAL A 23 23.49 5.25 7.82
N ALA A 24 23.51 6.51 8.26
CA ALA A 24 22.54 7.09 9.17
C ALA A 24 21.91 8.33 8.53
N LEU A 25 20.59 8.48 8.69
CA LEU A 25 19.83 9.65 8.25
C LEU A 25 18.97 10.12 9.40
N ALA A 26 19.22 11.33 9.88
CA ALA A 26 18.37 12.02 10.84
C ALA A 26 17.61 13.13 10.10
N ARG A 27 16.31 13.28 10.41
CA ARG A 27 15.47 14.36 9.86
C ARG A 27 14.53 14.88 10.92
N ILE A 28 14.30 16.19 10.90
CA ILE A 28 13.26 16.87 11.67
C ILE A 28 12.36 17.57 10.66
N LEU A 29 11.05 17.31 10.73
CA LEU A 29 10.03 17.97 9.92
C LEU A 29 9.20 18.89 10.82
N ALA A 30 9.21 20.18 10.54
CA ALA A 30 8.32 21.16 11.13
C ALA A 30 7.09 21.33 10.23
N SER A 31 5.91 21.10 10.79
CA SER A 31 4.63 21.21 10.08
C SER A 31 3.78 22.28 10.74
N VAL A 32 3.26 23.21 9.95
CA VAL A 32 2.32 24.24 10.37
C VAL A 32 1.11 24.20 9.44
N TYR A 33 -0.06 24.06 10.03
CA TYR A 33 -1.33 24.03 9.33
C TYR A 33 -2.23 25.10 9.93
N LEU A 34 -2.67 26.03 9.10
CA LEU A 34 -3.58 27.10 9.47
C LEU A 34 -4.87 26.94 8.68
N ASN A 35 -5.98 26.86 9.38
CA ASN A 35 -7.29 26.67 8.80
C ASN A 35 -8.13 27.93 8.98
N SER A 36 -8.74 28.42 7.90
CA SER A 36 -9.71 29.51 7.99
C SER A 36 -10.90 29.21 7.07
N VAL A 37 -12.09 29.49 7.54
CA VAL A 37 -13.33 29.31 6.77
C VAL A 37 -13.82 30.68 6.34
N GLY A 38 -13.88 30.92 5.02
CA GLY A 38 -14.27 32.21 4.45
C GLY A 38 -15.80 32.44 4.41
N ARG A 39 -16.63 31.45 4.67
CA ARG A 39 -18.09 31.55 4.66
C ARG A 39 -18.72 30.58 5.66
N LYS A 40 -19.84 30.99 6.28
CA LYS A 40 -20.65 30.09 7.12
C LYS A 40 -21.15 28.90 6.31
N ILE A 41 -20.76 27.70 6.69
CA ILE A 41 -21.30 26.46 6.14
C ILE A 41 -22.65 26.26 6.83
N GLU A 42 -23.75 26.32 6.09
CA GLU A 42 -25.08 25.98 6.63
C GLU A 42 -25.14 24.49 6.88
N THR A 43 -25.48 24.10 8.10
CA THR A 43 -25.75 22.70 8.46
C THR A 43 -27.06 22.29 7.85
N GLN A 44 -27.05 21.30 6.97
CA GLN A 44 -28.27 20.62 6.56
C GLN A 44 -28.81 19.76 7.70
N GLN A 45 -30.08 19.92 8.03
CA GLN A 45 -30.81 19.05 8.94
C GLN A 45 -30.73 17.60 8.44
N GLY A 46 -30.22 16.68 9.27
CA GLY A 46 -30.14 15.26 8.95
C GLY A 46 -28.73 14.68 8.81
N SER A 47 -27.67 15.47 8.96
CA SER A 47 -26.30 14.95 8.99
C SER A 47 -26.01 14.22 10.30
N ALA A 48 -25.39 13.03 10.20
CA ALA A 48 -24.97 12.24 11.37
C ALA A 48 -23.87 12.93 12.22
N ASN A 49 -23.17 13.89 11.64
CA ASN A 49 -22.23 14.78 12.31
C ASN A 49 -22.53 16.21 11.86
N PRO A 50 -23.39 16.93 12.57
CA PRO A 50 -23.61 18.33 12.28
C PRO A 50 -22.30 19.07 12.51
N THR A 51 -21.58 19.41 11.43
CA THR A 51 -20.50 20.39 11.48
C THR A 51 -21.11 21.68 12.00
N LYS A 52 -20.59 22.20 13.10
CA LYS A 52 -21.04 23.50 13.62
C LYS A 52 -20.81 24.53 12.50
N ALA A 53 -21.88 25.10 11.99
CA ALA A 53 -21.85 26.02 10.87
C ALA A 53 -20.80 27.11 11.08
N GLY A 54 -19.88 27.26 10.14
CA GLY A 54 -18.84 28.27 10.17
C GLY A 54 -17.65 28.01 11.11
N GLN A 55 -17.47 26.79 11.63
CA GLN A 55 -16.31 26.46 12.45
C GLN A 55 -15.23 25.81 11.60
N ALA A 56 -14.06 26.49 11.47
CA ALA A 56 -12.89 25.89 10.86
C ALA A 56 -12.31 24.76 11.72
N ALA A 57 -11.69 23.77 11.09
CA ALA A 57 -10.87 22.80 11.80
C ALA A 57 -9.74 23.51 12.55
N LYS A 58 -9.28 22.93 13.66
CA LYS A 58 -8.25 23.56 14.52
C LYS A 58 -6.91 23.64 13.79
N ASP A 59 -6.20 24.73 14.01
CA ASP A 59 -4.80 24.87 13.61
C ASP A 59 -3.94 23.79 14.25
N ALA A 60 -2.91 23.36 13.53
CA ALA A 60 -2.00 22.35 14.02
C ALA A 60 -0.54 22.70 13.72
N ARG A 61 0.32 22.50 14.72
CA ARG A 61 1.77 22.69 14.61
C ARG A 61 2.48 21.51 15.24
N ARG A 62 3.50 20.96 14.56
CA ARG A 62 4.26 19.84 15.09
C ARG A 62 5.67 19.76 14.55
N LEU A 63 6.58 19.30 15.41
CA LEU A 63 7.91 18.80 15.04
C LEU A 63 7.86 17.28 15.04
N SER A 64 8.25 16.68 13.91
CA SER A 64 8.24 15.25 13.69
C SER A 64 9.67 14.76 13.39
N PRO A 65 10.38 14.22 14.40
CA PRO A 65 11.71 13.65 14.20
C PRO A 65 11.63 12.29 13.53
N SER A 66 12.66 11.95 12.77
CA SER A 66 12.89 10.61 12.24
C SER A 66 14.38 10.29 12.21
N LEU A 67 14.69 9.02 12.49
CA LEU A 67 16.02 8.47 12.42
C LEU A 67 15.96 7.15 11.65
N SER A 68 16.85 6.98 10.67
CA SER A 68 17.01 5.74 9.92
C SER A 68 18.47 5.33 9.96
N LEU A 69 18.72 4.07 10.30
CA LEU A 69 20.04 3.45 10.36
C LEU A 69 20.06 2.26 9.40
N SER A 70 21.15 2.11 8.67
CA SER A 70 21.41 0.95 7.84
C SER A 70 22.84 0.49 8.07
N TYR A 71 23.00 -0.79 8.32
CA TYR A 71 24.30 -1.44 8.46
C TYR A 71 24.44 -2.58 7.47
N ARG A 72 25.49 -2.56 6.69
CA ARG A 72 25.78 -3.62 5.72
C ARG A 72 26.49 -4.77 6.43
N LEU A 73 25.79 -5.90 6.56
CA LEU A 73 26.28 -7.14 7.20
C LEU A 73 27.19 -7.91 6.25
N LEU A 74 26.78 -8.07 4.98
CA LEU A 74 27.51 -8.79 3.94
C LEU A 74 27.73 -7.90 2.72
N GLY A 75 28.76 -8.22 1.95
CA GLY A 75 29.13 -7.51 0.73
C GLY A 75 30.00 -6.29 0.99
N ASN A 76 30.49 -5.68 -0.09
CA ASN A 76 31.36 -4.49 -0.07
C ASN A 76 30.77 -3.29 -0.84
N GLY A 77 29.49 -3.39 -1.27
CA GLY A 77 28.80 -2.37 -2.07
C GLY A 77 28.89 -2.57 -3.57
N THR A 78 29.79 -3.46 -4.03
CA THR A 78 29.92 -3.89 -5.43
C THR A 78 29.80 -5.41 -5.57
N ALA A 79 29.58 -6.10 -4.45
CA ALA A 79 29.44 -7.55 -4.42
C ALA A 79 28.12 -8.02 -5.02
N SER A 80 28.15 -9.20 -5.59
CA SER A 80 26.96 -9.89 -6.08
C SER A 80 25.97 -10.32 -4.99
N ASP A 81 26.41 -10.30 -3.73
CA ASP A 81 25.64 -10.72 -2.56
C ASP A 81 25.77 -9.66 -1.45
N GLU A 82 24.64 -9.05 -1.08
CA GLU A 82 24.60 -7.98 -0.09
C GLU A 82 23.47 -8.21 0.92
N LEU A 83 23.79 -8.04 2.19
CA LEU A 83 22.80 -8.10 3.28
C LEU A 83 22.90 -6.82 4.12
N TYR A 84 21.78 -6.17 4.32
CA TYR A 84 21.64 -4.97 5.14
C TYR A 84 20.69 -5.22 6.30
N LEU A 85 21.11 -4.81 7.50
CA LEU A 85 20.23 -4.61 8.64
C LEU A 85 19.78 -3.14 8.63
N ARG A 86 18.49 -2.92 8.83
CA ARG A 86 17.88 -1.59 8.87
C ARG A 86 17.11 -1.41 10.16
N ALA A 87 17.19 -0.23 10.74
CA ALA A 87 16.36 0.18 11.86
C ALA A 87 15.88 1.61 11.62
N SER A 88 14.64 1.91 11.99
CA SER A 88 14.15 3.27 11.88
C SER A 88 13.13 3.61 12.97
N TYR A 89 13.18 4.86 13.39
CA TYR A 89 12.16 5.51 14.21
C TYR A 89 11.58 6.69 13.45
N LYS A 90 10.25 6.86 13.50
CA LYS A 90 9.55 8.00 12.91
C LYS A 90 8.43 8.47 13.84
N ASP A 91 8.37 9.77 14.04
CA ASP A 91 7.17 10.45 14.55
C ASP A 91 6.42 11.01 13.33
N ILE A 92 5.21 10.54 13.10
CA ILE A 92 4.38 10.90 11.96
C ILE A 92 3.19 11.70 12.48
N PHE A 93 2.89 12.80 11.81
CA PHE A 93 1.79 13.67 12.12
C PHE A 93 0.92 13.88 10.89
N ARG A 94 -0.37 13.59 11.02
CA ARG A 94 -1.34 13.72 9.95
C ARG A 94 -2.52 14.57 10.42
N VAL A 95 -2.76 15.68 9.76
CA VAL A 95 -4.01 16.43 9.94
C VAL A 95 -5.14 15.76 9.18
N PRO A 96 -6.40 15.90 9.65
CA PRO A 96 -7.54 15.43 8.89
C PRO A 96 -7.56 16.04 7.49
N THR A 97 -7.96 15.27 6.51
CA THR A 97 -8.17 15.74 5.14
C THR A 97 -9.40 16.64 5.06
N PHE A 98 -9.52 17.40 3.97
CA PHE A 98 -10.69 18.23 3.72
C PHE A 98 -12.00 17.41 3.79
N ASN A 99 -12.02 16.23 3.20
CA ASN A 99 -13.19 15.36 3.22
C ASN A 99 -13.50 14.82 4.63
N GLU A 100 -12.49 14.46 5.41
CA GLU A 100 -12.69 14.02 6.80
C GLU A 100 -13.26 15.12 7.67
N ASN A 101 -12.90 16.39 7.43
CA ASN A 101 -13.43 17.53 8.19
C ASN A 101 -14.80 18.00 7.69
N TYR A 102 -14.99 18.09 6.37
CA TYR A 102 -16.07 18.91 5.80
C TYR A 102 -16.99 18.16 4.82
N PHE A 103 -16.76 16.89 4.56
CA PHE A 103 -17.66 16.16 3.68
C PHE A 103 -19.04 16.03 4.33
N PHE A 104 -20.03 16.46 3.62
CA PHE A 104 -21.38 16.69 4.08
C PHE A 104 -22.05 15.47 4.74
N HIS A 105 -21.75 14.23 4.30
CA HIS A 105 -22.36 13.01 4.87
C HIS A 105 -21.62 12.43 6.09
N TYR A 106 -20.30 12.62 6.18
CA TYR A 106 -19.50 11.94 7.22
C TYR A 106 -18.37 12.78 7.83
N GLY A 107 -18.18 14.02 7.37
CA GLY A 107 -17.13 14.89 7.88
C GLY A 107 -17.38 15.39 9.31
N SER A 108 -16.30 15.71 10.02
CA SER A 108 -16.34 16.31 11.35
C SER A 108 -15.22 17.31 11.52
N SER A 109 -15.56 18.58 11.78
CA SER A 109 -14.58 19.65 12.03
C SER A 109 -13.89 19.58 13.41
N ASP A 110 -14.37 18.70 14.30
CA ASP A 110 -13.82 18.51 15.65
C ASP A 110 -12.69 17.46 15.70
N LEU A 111 -12.30 16.89 14.53
CA LEU A 111 -11.27 15.88 14.45
C LEU A 111 -9.91 16.42 14.91
N LYS A 112 -9.25 15.62 15.73
CA LYS A 112 -7.87 15.85 16.16
C LYS A 112 -6.91 15.29 15.14
N PRO A 113 -5.74 15.92 14.96
CA PRO A 113 -4.67 15.35 14.13
C PRO A 113 -4.17 14.02 14.69
N GLU A 114 -4.01 13.05 13.81
CA GLU A 114 -3.45 11.73 14.09
C GLU A 114 -1.93 11.83 14.33
N LYS A 115 -1.44 11.12 15.33
CA LYS A 115 -0.02 11.02 15.69
C LYS A 115 0.38 9.58 15.72
N THR A 116 1.45 9.22 15.01
CA THR A 116 1.98 7.86 14.98
C THR A 116 3.45 7.86 15.36
N ARG A 117 3.80 7.06 16.36
CA ARG A 117 5.19 6.68 16.66
C ARG A 117 5.43 5.32 16.03
N GLN A 118 6.42 5.23 15.18
CA GLN A 118 6.73 4.05 14.43
C GLN A 118 8.16 3.61 14.69
N LEU A 119 8.33 2.36 15.06
CA LEU A 119 9.61 1.68 15.19
C LEU A 119 9.63 0.51 14.23
N ASN A 120 10.66 0.43 13.38
CA ASN A 120 10.85 -0.66 12.43
C ASN A 120 12.27 -1.22 12.57
N ILE A 121 12.38 -2.53 12.39
CA ILE A 121 13.63 -3.24 12.20
C ILE A 121 13.47 -4.23 11.06
N GLY A 122 14.47 -4.37 10.20
CA GLY A 122 14.34 -5.27 9.07
C GLY A 122 15.65 -5.57 8.38
N PHE A 123 15.57 -6.53 7.47
CA PHE A 123 16.67 -6.97 6.63
C PHE A 123 16.36 -6.70 5.17
N THR A 124 17.38 -6.41 4.40
CA THR A 124 17.32 -6.41 2.94
C THR A 124 18.46 -7.26 2.42
N TRP A 125 18.11 -8.31 1.73
CA TRP A 125 19.06 -9.15 1.01
C TRP A 125 18.94 -8.91 -0.49
N LYS A 126 20.07 -8.75 -1.15
CA LYS A 126 20.17 -8.60 -2.61
C LYS A 126 21.23 -9.55 -3.12
N LYS A 127 20.90 -10.26 -4.17
CA LYS A 127 21.85 -11.12 -4.85
C LYS A 127 21.69 -11.00 -6.35
N THR A 128 22.80 -10.79 -7.02
CA THR A 128 22.86 -10.63 -8.49
C THR A 128 23.93 -11.58 -9.04
N SER A 129 23.59 -12.31 -10.06
CA SER A 129 24.56 -13.06 -10.86
C SER A 129 24.54 -12.51 -12.28
N SER A 130 25.68 -12.04 -12.74
CA SER A 130 25.88 -11.76 -14.16
C SER A 130 26.40 -13.04 -14.82
N GLY A 131 25.73 -13.51 -15.85
CA GLY A 131 26.26 -14.60 -16.66
C GLY A 131 27.54 -14.12 -17.36
N ASP A 132 28.59 -14.90 -17.27
CA ASP A 132 29.85 -14.63 -17.93
C ASP A 132 29.64 -14.69 -19.45
N GLY A 133 29.68 -13.51 -20.09
CA GLY A 133 29.66 -13.36 -21.54
C GLY A 133 31.03 -13.67 -22.11
N GLY A 134 31.43 -14.95 -22.05
CA GLY A 134 32.64 -15.41 -22.75
C GLY A 134 32.52 -15.16 -24.25
N ASN A 135 33.47 -14.40 -24.77
CA ASN A 135 33.88 -14.23 -26.18
C ASN A 135 32.80 -14.39 -27.26
N GLY A 136 32.25 -13.30 -27.73
CA GLY A 136 31.91 -13.12 -29.14
C GLY A 136 30.50 -13.46 -29.61
N GLU A 137 29.54 -13.92 -28.78
CA GLU A 137 28.17 -14.10 -29.18
C GLU A 137 27.17 -13.36 -28.24
N SER A 138 26.63 -12.28 -28.77
CA SER A 138 25.68 -11.36 -28.08
C SER A 138 24.29 -11.95 -27.74
N LEU A 139 24.12 -13.25 -27.70
CA LEU A 139 22.84 -13.93 -27.59
C LEU A 139 22.62 -14.75 -26.30
N ARG A 140 23.55 -14.74 -25.34
CA ARG A 140 23.41 -15.57 -24.13
C ARG A 140 23.61 -14.77 -22.84
N TYR A 141 22.80 -13.75 -22.62
CA TYR A 141 22.71 -13.16 -21.29
C TYR A 141 21.94 -14.14 -20.38
N LYS A 142 22.65 -14.90 -19.57
CA LYS A 142 22.09 -15.65 -18.45
C LYS A 142 22.48 -14.90 -17.18
N GLY A 143 21.54 -14.24 -16.59
CA GLY A 143 21.74 -13.55 -15.32
C GLY A 143 20.48 -13.60 -14.48
N TRP A 144 20.64 -13.39 -13.20
CA TRP A 144 19.50 -13.26 -12.31
C TRP A 144 19.74 -12.21 -11.22
N ASN A 145 18.68 -11.60 -10.79
CA ASN A 145 18.66 -10.65 -9.69
C ASN A 145 17.53 -11.04 -8.74
N VAL A 146 17.86 -11.19 -7.46
CA VAL A 146 16.89 -11.48 -6.41
C VAL A 146 17.06 -10.46 -5.30
N GLN A 147 15.95 -9.91 -4.84
CA GLN A 147 15.89 -9.05 -3.67
C GLN A 147 14.80 -9.56 -2.73
N ALA A 148 15.14 -9.75 -1.46
CA ALA A 148 14.20 -10.06 -0.40
C ALA A 148 14.27 -9.00 0.69
N THR A 149 13.13 -8.67 1.28
CA THR A 149 13.03 -7.82 2.48
C THR A 149 12.18 -8.51 3.53
N LEU A 150 12.54 -8.32 4.78
CA LEU A 150 11.76 -8.72 5.94
C LEU A 150 11.81 -7.59 6.95
N ASP A 151 10.67 -7.02 7.28
CA ASP A 151 10.55 -5.89 8.19
C ASP A 151 9.55 -6.22 9.29
N GLY A 152 9.96 -6.07 10.55
CA GLY A 152 9.06 -6.08 11.71
C GLY A 152 8.83 -4.64 12.17
N TYR A 153 7.63 -4.34 12.63
CA TYR A 153 7.29 -3.00 13.09
C TYR A 153 6.34 -2.99 14.28
N CYS A 154 6.47 -1.91 15.06
CA CYS A 154 5.56 -1.59 16.15
C CYS A 154 5.18 -0.12 16.03
N ASN A 155 3.88 0.15 15.89
CA ASN A 155 3.36 1.50 15.73
C ASN A 155 2.35 1.78 16.83
N GLN A 156 2.48 2.94 17.48
CA GLN A 156 1.48 3.47 18.39
C GLN A 156 0.82 4.67 17.73
N VAL A 157 -0.48 4.53 17.44
CA VAL A 157 -1.28 5.59 16.84
C VAL A 157 -2.19 6.19 17.90
N THR A 158 -2.12 7.51 18.08
CA THR A 158 -3.04 8.25 18.94
C THR A 158 -3.91 9.15 18.10
N ASP A 159 -5.16 9.35 18.54
CA ASP A 159 -6.18 10.11 17.82
C ASP A 159 -6.39 9.59 16.38
N LYS A 160 -6.32 8.25 16.17
CA LYS A 160 -6.47 7.64 14.84
C LYS A 160 -7.80 8.01 14.20
N ILE A 161 -7.75 8.55 12.99
CA ILE A 161 -8.95 8.93 12.25
C ILE A 161 -9.45 7.71 11.47
N VAL A 162 -10.70 7.33 11.74
CA VAL A 162 -11.36 6.19 11.09
C VAL A 162 -12.79 6.56 10.69
N GLY A 163 -13.24 6.00 9.58
CA GLY A 163 -14.66 5.97 9.23
C GLY A 163 -15.32 4.81 9.94
N VAL A 164 -16.41 5.08 10.66
CA VAL A 164 -17.22 4.05 11.31
C VAL A 164 -18.66 4.16 10.82
N PRO A 165 -19.38 3.03 10.67
CA PRO A 165 -20.80 3.08 10.37
C PRO A 165 -21.55 3.75 11.54
N TYR A 166 -22.36 4.74 11.24
CA TYR A 166 -23.27 5.36 12.20
C TYR A 166 -24.62 4.64 12.20
N ASN A 167 -25.08 4.27 11.02
CA ASN A 167 -26.24 3.40 10.79
C ASN A 167 -26.04 2.65 9.46
N MET A 168 -27.05 1.90 8.99
CA MET A 168 -26.97 1.10 7.75
C MET A 168 -26.63 1.91 6.49
N PHE A 169 -26.85 3.24 6.50
CA PHE A 169 -26.70 4.08 5.31
C PHE A 169 -25.64 5.17 5.46
N VAL A 170 -25.23 5.49 6.69
CA VAL A 170 -24.39 6.65 6.96
C VAL A 170 -23.16 6.24 7.74
N TRP A 171 -22.00 6.67 7.25
CA TRP A 171 -20.71 6.57 7.92
C TRP A 171 -20.40 7.90 8.60
N ARG A 172 -19.61 7.88 9.64
CA ARG A 172 -19.07 9.09 10.26
C ARG A 172 -17.56 8.92 10.50
N THR A 173 -16.84 10.03 10.44
CA THR A 173 -15.42 10.07 10.77
C THR A 173 -15.23 10.43 12.23
N VAL A 174 -14.47 9.62 12.95
CA VAL A 174 -14.17 9.80 14.37
C VAL A 174 -12.70 9.59 14.65
N ASN A 175 -12.22 10.10 15.79
CA ASN A 175 -10.91 9.71 16.31
C ASN A 175 -11.06 8.54 17.28
N LEU A 176 -10.27 7.49 17.08
CA LEU A 176 -9.97 6.49 18.11
C LEU A 176 -8.78 6.98 18.91
N ALA A 177 -8.91 7.02 20.26
CA ALA A 177 -7.88 7.65 21.10
C ALA A 177 -6.54 6.92 21.00
N ARG A 178 -6.54 5.58 20.92
CA ARG A 178 -5.31 4.79 20.78
C ARG A 178 -5.53 3.51 19.98
N VAL A 179 -4.62 3.28 19.04
CA VAL A 179 -4.51 2.03 18.30
C VAL A 179 -3.05 1.60 18.30
N ASP A 180 -2.79 0.39 18.74
CA ASP A 180 -1.44 -0.21 18.71
C ASP A 180 -1.39 -1.21 17.54
N VAL A 181 -0.31 -1.16 16.77
CA VAL A 181 -0.10 -1.99 15.61
C VAL A 181 1.22 -2.72 15.76
N VAL A 182 1.18 -4.04 15.70
CA VAL A 182 2.37 -4.89 15.60
C VAL A 182 2.25 -5.69 14.30
N GLY A 183 3.31 -5.73 13.53
CA GLY A 183 3.25 -6.42 12.26
C GLY A 183 4.61 -6.81 11.72
N ALA A 184 4.55 -7.60 10.65
CA ALA A 184 5.71 -8.01 9.88
C ALA A 184 5.35 -8.03 8.39
N ASP A 185 6.23 -7.44 7.58
CA ASP A 185 6.11 -7.41 6.14
C ASP A 185 7.29 -8.16 5.51
N ALA A 186 6.99 -9.04 4.56
CA ALA A 186 7.98 -9.71 3.75
C ALA A 186 7.74 -9.40 2.27
N SER A 187 8.81 -9.18 1.52
CA SER A 187 8.73 -9.08 0.06
C SER A 187 9.86 -9.84 -0.62
N LEU A 188 9.54 -10.39 -1.78
CA LEU A 188 10.50 -11.08 -2.64
C LEU A 188 10.31 -10.58 -4.07
N ARG A 189 11.40 -10.22 -4.72
CA ARG A 189 11.44 -9.91 -6.14
C ARG A 189 12.60 -10.66 -6.78
N GLY A 190 12.31 -11.37 -7.86
CA GLY A 190 13.30 -12.09 -8.65
C GLY A 190 13.12 -11.83 -10.13
N ILE A 191 14.22 -11.71 -10.86
CA ILE A 191 14.25 -11.61 -12.32
C ILE A 191 15.34 -12.56 -12.79
N TRP A 192 15.00 -13.44 -13.72
CA TRP A 192 15.91 -14.40 -14.33
C TRP A 192 15.91 -14.19 -15.84
N GLN A 193 17.05 -13.80 -16.37
CA GLN A 193 17.29 -13.73 -17.81
C GLN A 193 17.69 -15.12 -18.30
N MET A 194 16.92 -15.67 -19.20
CA MET A 194 17.15 -16.98 -19.80
C MET A 194 17.67 -16.82 -21.23
N ALA A 195 18.12 -17.93 -21.84
CA ALA A 195 18.51 -17.92 -23.24
C ALA A 195 17.32 -17.57 -24.17
N LEU A 196 17.61 -17.16 -25.39
CA LEU A 196 16.64 -16.89 -26.46
C LEU A 196 15.67 -15.72 -26.14
N GLY A 197 16.15 -14.70 -25.41
CA GLY A 197 15.33 -13.50 -25.11
C GLY A 197 14.17 -13.76 -24.17
N GLN A 198 14.23 -14.83 -23.38
CA GLN A 198 13.21 -15.15 -22.38
C GLN A 198 13.58 -14.55 -21.03
N GLN A 199 12.56 -14.05 -20.31
CA GLN A 199 12.71 -13.55 -18.94
C GLN A 199 11.58 -14.11 -18.07
N LEU A 200 11.96 -14.64 -16.91
CA LEU A 200 11.05 -14.98 -15.84
C LEU A 200 11.13 -13.93 -14.75
N SER A 201 10.00 -13.46 -14.26
CA SER A 201 9.90 -12.53 -13.13
C SER A 201 8.98 -13.10 -12.05
N LEU A 202 9.39 -12.93 -10.80
CA LEU A 202 8.60 -13.26 -9.62
C LEU A 202 8.55 -12.04 -8.73
N GLN A 203 7.37 -11.67 -8.27
CA GLN A 203 7.17 -10.71 -7.21
C GLN A 203 6.16 -11.27 -6.21
N GLY A 204 6.51 -11.22 -4.93
CA GLY A 204 5.63 -11.64 -3.85
C GLY A 204 5.69 -10.64 -2.70
N SER A 205 4.57 -10.46 -2.03
CA SER A 205 4.48 -9.72 -0.77
C SER A 205 3.57 -10.45 0.20
N TYR A 206 3.91 -10.34 1.46
CA TYR A 206 3.11 -10.86 2.57
C TYR A 206 3.16 -9.85 3.71
N SER A 207 2.02 -9.62 4.34
CA SER A 207 1.87 -8.73 5.49
C SER A 207 1.07 -9.44 6.59
N TYR A 208 1.62 -9.41 7.78
CA TYR A 208 0.92 -9.72 9.02
C TYR A 208 0.70 -8.43 9.79
N GLN A 209 -0.55 -8.12 10.18
CA GLN A 209 -0.90 -6.90 10.89
C GLN A 209 -1.88 -7.17 12.03
N HIS A 210 -1.40 -7.08 13.25
CA HIS A 210 -2.25 -7.09 14.44
C HIS A 210 -2.50 -5.65 14.89
N VAL A 211 -3.69 -5.13 14.58
CA VAL A 211 -4.09 -3.73 14.77
C VAL A 211 -5.17 -3.66 15.83
N VAL A 212 -4.82 -3.29 17.04
CA VAL A 212 -5.66 -3.43 18.23
C VAL A 212 -6.12 -2.08 18.74
N ASN A 213 -7.41 -2.00 19.06
CA ASN A 213 -8.01 -0.81 19.65
C ASN A 213 -7.79 -0.80 21.17
N HIS A 214 -7.02 0.16 21.65
CA HIS A 214 -6.75 0.38 23.08
C HIS A 214 -7.32 1.72 23.57
N THR A 215 -8.40 2.20 22.96
CA THR A 215 -8.98 3.51 23.25
C THR A 215 -9.57 3.61 24.66
N ASP A 216 -10.44 2.68 25.03
CA ASP A 216 -11.14 2.70 26.29
C ASP A 216 -11.29 1.28 26.86
N ARG A 217 -10.74 1.06 28.04
CA ARG A 217 -10.78 -0.24 28.73
C ARG A 217 -12.19 -0.69 29.13
N SER A 218 -13.11 0.23 29.29
CA SER A 218 -14.52 -0.08 29.62
C SER A 218 -15.35 -0.45 28.39
N SER A 219 -14.80 -0.22 27.19
CA SER A 219 -15.48 -0.49 25.93
C SER A 219 -15.42 -1.98 25.54
N ARG A 220 -16.50 -2.50 24.97
CA ARG A 220 -16.58 -3.88 24.45
C ARG A 220 -15.59 -4.17 23.33
N TYR A 221 -15.09 -3.15 22.65
CA TYR A 221 -14.11 -3.28 21.55
C TYR A 221 -12.66 -3.06 22.01
N TYR A 222 -12.41 -2.94 23.32
CA TYR A 222 -11.05 -2.87 23.82
C TYR A 222 -10.30 -4.19 23.56
N GLY A 223 -9.15 -4.12 22.97
CA GLY A 223 -8.35 -5.29 22.62
C GLY A 223 -8.78 -5.98 21.32
N ASN A 224 -9.83 -5.52 20.65
CA ASN A 224 -10.27 -6.08 19.38
C ASN A 224 -9.43 -5.58 18.21
N GLN A 225 -9.29 -6.42 17.18
CA GLN A 225 -8.76 -6.03 15.88
C GLN A 225 -9.64 -4.94 15.27
N VAL A 226 -9.03 -3.89 14.72
CA VAL A 226 -9.78 -2.81 14.04
C VAL A 226 -10.52 -3.37 12.83
N ALA A 227 -11.76 -2.94 12.65
CA ALA A 227 -12.63 -3.38 11.57
C ALA A 227 -11.98 -3.23 10.18
N TYR A 228 -12.31 -4.16 9.27
CA TYR A 228 -11.81 -4.25 7.89
C TYR A 228 -10.29 -4.40 7.72
N ILE A 229 -9.54 -4.59 8.79
CA ILE A 229 -8.11 -4.88 8.72
C ILE A 229 -7.90 -6.38 8.89
N PRO A 230 -7.41 -7.09 7.86
CA PRO A 230 -7.10 -8.51 7.96
C PRO A 230 -5.81 -8.73 8.77
N LEU A 231 -5.71 -9.85 9.47
CA LEU A 231 -4.45 -10.26 10.13
C LEU A 231 -3.38 -10.63 9.10
N HIS A 232 -3.78 -11.27 8.00
CA HIS A 232 -2.88 -11.73 6.96
C HIS A 232 -3.34 -11.23 5.60
N SER A 233 -2.43 -10.70 4.81
CA SER A 233 -2.66 -10.37 3.41
C SER A 233 -1.41 -10.65 2.60
N GLY A 234 -1.58 -10.86 1.30
CA GLY A 234 -0.45 -11.09 0.43
C GLY A 234 -0.80 -10.98 -1.04
N SER A 235 0.23 -10.88 -1.84
CA SER A 235 0.12 -10.88 -3.29
C SER A 235 1.28 -11.64 -3.92
N ILE A 236 1.04 -12.20 -5.09
CA ILE A 236 2.05 -12.84 -5.92
C ILE A 236 1.84 -12.43 -7.38
N ALA A 237 2.92 -12.22 -8.10
CA ALA A 237 2.91 -12.03 -9.54
C ALA A 237 4.05 -12.82 -10.16
N LEU A 238 3.72 -13.63 -11.17
CA LEU A 238 4.64 -14.38 -12.00
C LEU A 238 4.53 -13.85 -13.41
N GLY A 239 5.63 -13.46 -14.02
CA GLY A 239 5.70 -13.01 -15.39
C GLY A 239 6.66 -13.90 -16.18
N TRP A 240 6.25 -14.34 -17.36
CA TRP A 240 7.10 -14.98 -18.32
C TRP A 240 7.05 -14.23 -19.64
N GLU A 241 8.11 -13.50 -19.91
CA GLU A 241 8.31 -12.82 -21.18
C GLU A 241 9.07 -13.73 -22.12
N ASN A 242 8.58 -13.85 -23.34
CA ASN A 242 9.18 -14.73 -24.36
C ASN A 242 8.77 -14.26 -25.76
N PRO A 243 9.44 -14.76 -26.83
CA PRO A 243 9.16 -14.31 -28.20
C PRO A 243 7.77 -14.66 -28.73
N TRP A 244 7.04 -15.56 -28.08
CA TRP A 244 5.74 -16.04 -28.59
C TRP A 244 4.55 -15.33 -27.96
N VAL A 245 4.45 -15.34 -26.62
CA VAL A 245 3.37 -14.74 -25.87
C VAL A 245 3.82 -14.43 -24.46
N ASN A 246 3.69 -13.20 -24.01
CA ASN A 246 3.98 -12.85 -22.63
C ASN A 246 2.82 -13.30 -21.75
N VAL A 247 3.15 -14.00 -20.68
CA VAL A 247 2.20 -14.57 -19.72
C VAL A 247 2.43 -13.91 -18.37
N SER A 248 1.38 -13.42 -17.74
CA SER A 248 1.43 -12.92 -16.37
C SER A 248 0.30 -13.53 -15.56
N LEU A 249 0.67 -14.24 -14.50
CA LEU A 249 -0.24 -14.74 -13.48
C LEU A 249 -0.07 -13.88 -12.24
N HIS A 250 -1.14 -13.34 -11.71
CA HIS A 250 -1.13 -12.55 -10.50
C HIS A 250 -2.23 -13.01 -9.55
N GLY A 251 -1.96 -12.88 -8.27
CA GLY A 251 -2.91 -13.24 -7.21
C GLY A 251 -2.76 -12.30 -6.03
N GLN A 252 -3.87 -12.05 -5.36
CA GLN A 252 -3.92 -11.32 -4.11
C GLN A 252 -4.95 -11.94 -3.19
N GLY A 253 -4.68 -11.90 -1.91
CA GLY A 253 -5.61 -12.45 -0.95
C GLY A 253 -5.44 -11.88 0.44
N MET A 254 -6.41 -12.11 1.26
CA MET A 254 -6.39 -11.74 2.66
C MET A 254 -7.22 -12.70 3.51
N SER A 255 -6.87 -12.77 4.79
CA SER A 255 -7.62 -13.53 5.78
C SER A 255 -8.98 -12.91 6.05
N LYS A 256 -9.82 -13.65 6.77
CA LYS A 256 -11.07 -13.13 7.32
C LYS A 256 -10.81 -11.87 8.16
N ARG A 257 -11.79 -10.99 8.24
CA ARG A 257 -11.78 -9.73 8.99
C ARG A 257 -13.17 -9.40 9.49
N TRP A 258 -13.25 -8.51 10.46
CA TRP A 258 -14.51 -8.05 11.01
C TRP A 258 -15.02 -6.81 10.28
N ALA A 259 -16.32 -6.71 10.04
CA ALA A 259 -16.95 -5.52 9.46
C ALA A 259 -17.20 -4.41 10.50
N ASN A 260 -17.09 -4.73 11.80
CA ASN A 260 -17.21 -3.76 12.90
C ASN A 260 -16.14 -3.97 13.97
N ASN A 261 -15.98 -3.00 14.86
CA ASN A 261 -14.96 -3.06 15.92
C ASN A 261 -15.41 -3.90 17.12
N GLU A 262 -16.70 -4.27 17.23
CA GLU A 262 -17.26 -4.98 18.37
C GLU A 262 -17.25 -6.49 18.17
N HIS A 263 -16.96 -6.96 16.95
CA HIS A 263 -16.85 -8.36 16.59
C HIS A 263 -18.10 -9.19 16.90
N TYR A 264 -19.28 -8.69 16.55
CA TYR A 264 -20.53 -9.45 16.69
C TYR A 264 -20.56 -10.65 15.74
N ASP A 265 -21.21 -11.72 16.19
CA ASP A 265 -21.50 -12.87 15.35
C ASP A 265 -22.24 -12.45 14.07
N GLY A 266 -21.84 -13.00 12.94
CA GLY A 266 -22.39 -12.67 11.62
C GLY A 266 -21.85 -11.38 10.98
N THR A 267 -20.90 -10.68 11.63
CA THR A 267 -20.23 -9.51 11.03
C THR A 267 -18.84 -9.85 10.49
N GLU A 268 -18.49 -11.12 10.40
CA GLU A 268 -17.26 -11.56 9.74
C GLU A 268 -17.38 -11.41 8.23
N VAL A 269 -16.40 -10.81 7.62
CA VAL A 269 -16.17 -10.83 6.17
C VAL A 269 -15.12 -11.89 5.87
N GLY A 270 -15.50 -12.89 5.07
CA GLY A 270 -14.63 -14.01 4.73
C GLY A 270 -13.29 -13.60 4.13
N GLY A 271 -12.28 -14.45 4.33
CA GLY A 271 -11.03 -14.35 3.60
C GLY A 271 -11.24 -14.77 2.14
N TYR A 272 -10.34 -14.35 1.27
CA TYR A 272 -10.40 -14.71 -0.15
C TYR A 272 -9.01 -14.75 -0.78
N TRP A 273 -8.96 -15.33 -1.97
CA TRP A 273 -7.80 -15.35 -2.84
C TRP A 273 -8.24 -15.12 -4.28
N ASP A 274 -8.00 -13.92 -4.82
CA ASP A 274 -8.34 -13.56 -6.19
C ASP A 274 -7.13 -13.71 -7.10
N MET A 275 -7.27 -14.47 -8.17
CA MET A 275 -6.22 -14.71 -9.17
C MET A 275 -6.64 -14.19 -10.54
N GLY A 276 -5.67 -13.68 -11.27
CA GLY A 276 -5.88 -13.23 -12.64
C GLY A 276 -4.75 -13.69 -13.57
N LEU A 277 -5.10 -13.88 -14.83
CA LEU A 277 -4.18 -14.25 -15.91
C LEU A 277 -4.23 -13.20 -17.00
N THR A 278 -3.06 -12.71 -17.41
CA THR A 278 -2.91 -11.83 -18.57
C THR A 278 -2.03 -12.52 -19.61
N LEU A 279 -2.52 -12.59 -20.83
CA LEU A 279 -1.76 -12.99 -22.02
C LEU A 279 -1.59 -11.75 -22.89
N TYR A 280 -0.37 -11.48 -23.32
CA TYR A 280 -0.06 -10.31 -24.14
C TYR A 280 0.92 -10.64 -25.24
N ARG A 281 0.63 -10.17 -26.46
CA ARG A 281 1.56 -10.27 -27.59
C ARG A 281 1.52 -9.03 -28.45
N GLN A 282 2.69 -8.60 -28.91
CA GLN A 282 2.87 -7.62 -29.98
C GLN A 282 3.14 -8.39 -31.28
N LEU A 283 2.31 -8.12 -32.28
CA LEU A 283 2.33 -8.82 -33.58
C LEU A 283 3.16 -8.03 -34.60
N ASP A 284 4.44 -7.76 -34.28
CA ASP A 284 5.34 -7.11 -35.25
C ASP A 284 5.96 -8.18 -36.15
N GLY A 285 5.84 -7.96 -37.45
CA GLY A 285 6.40 -8.86 -38.46
C GLY A 285 5.58 -10.12 -38.76
N LEU A 286 4.38 -10.28 -38.16
CA LEU A 286 3.45 -11.33 -38.58
C LEU A 286 2.81 -10.96 -39.90
N THR A 287 2.85 -11.87 -40.89
CA THR A 287 2.15 -11.69 -42.17
C THR A 287 0.79 -12.40 -42.13
N LEU A 288 -0.28 -11.65 -42.20
CA LEU A 288 -1.64 -12.17 -42.29
C LEU A 288 -2.27 -11.72 -43.61
N LEU A 289 -2.79 -12.67 -44.40
CA LEU A 289 -3.42 -12.40 -45.72
C LEU A 289 -2.51 -11.57 -46.67
N GLY A 290 -1.21 -11.85 -46.66
CA GLY A 290 -0.22 -11.18 -47.50
C GLY A 290 0.18 -9.78 -47.05
N LYS A 291 -0.33 -9.28 -45.92
CA LYS A 291 0.04 -7.98 -45.31
C LYS A 291 0.82 -8.18 -44.04
N SER A 292 1.94 -7.45 -43.89
CA SER A 292 2.71 -7.45 -42.64
C SER A 292 1.99 -6.60 -41.60
N LEU A 293 1.65 -7.22 -40.47
CA LEU A 293 1.10 -6.54 -39.32
C LEU A 293 2.25 -5.88 -38.54
N ARG A 294 2.19 -4.57 -38.37
CA ARG A 294 3.11 -3.81 -37.52
C ARG A 294 2.29 -3.00 -36.51
N GLY A 295 2.77 -2.92 -35.26
CA GLY A 295 2.11 -2.12 -34.23
C GLY A 295 0.82 -2.69 -33.69
N VAL A 296 0.41 -3.90 -34.07
CA VAL A 296 -0.78 -4.57 -33.51
C VAL A 296 -0.44 -5.21 -32.17
N LYS A 297 -1.24 -4.92 -31.15
CA LYS A 297 -1.14 -5.49 -29.81
C LYS A 297 -2.40 -6.25 -29.49
N VAL A 298 -2.26 -7.48 -29.02
CA VAL A 298 -3.38 -8.32 -28.56
C VAL A 298 -3.15 -8.62 -27.09
N ARG A 299 -4.16 -8.37 -26.26
CA ARG A 299 -4.14 -8.64 -24.83
C ARG A 299 -5.43 -9.33 -24.42
N MET A 300 -5.31 -10.41 -23.66
CA MET A 300 -6.42 -11.09 -23.04
C MET A 300 -6.20 -11.08 -21.52
N ASP A 301 -7.17 -10.58 -20.79
CA ASP A 301 -7.20 -10.56 -19.33
C ASP A 301 -8.32 -11.47 -18.83
N VAL A 302 -8.00 -12.35 -17.90
CA VAL A 302 -8.97 -13.14 -17.14
C VAL A 302 -8.85 -12.74 -15.68
N LYS A 303 -9.91 -12.19 -15.12
CA LYS A 303 -10.01 -11.79 -13.71
C LYS A 303 -10.77 -12.85 -12.94
N ASN A 304 -10.45 -12.99 -11.66
CA ASN A 304 -11.03 -13.98 -10.77
C ASN A 304 -11.04 -15.39 -11.42
N LEU A 305 -9.85 -15.85 -11.76
CA LEU A 305 -9.61 -17.09 -12.51
C LEU A 305 -10.27 -18.32 -11.87
N LEU A 306 -10.30 -18.36 -10.54
CA LEU A 306 -10.91 -19.44 -9.77
C LEU A 306 -12.43 -19.31 -9.64
N SER A 307 -13.02 -18.18 -10.07
CA SER A 307 -14.45 -17.86 -9.93
C SER A 307 -14.92 -17.88 -8.47
N GLU A 308 -14.06 -17.45 -7.56
CA GLU A 308 -14.36 -17.38 -6.15
C GLU A 308 -15.41 -16.29 -5.88
N GLN A 309 -16.35 -16.57 -5.01
CA GLN A 309 -17.33 -15.60 -4.55
C GLN A 309 -16.85 -14.99 -3.23
N TYR A 310 -16.49 -13.72 -3.26
CA TYR A 310 -15.95 -13.03 -2.09
C TYR A 310 -16.49 -11.61 -1.99
N GLU A 311 -16.29 -11.00 -0.82
CA GLU A 311 -16.72 -9.64 -0.51
C GLU A 311 -15.50 -8.82 -0.04
N LEU A 312 -15.39 -7.58 -0.50
CA LEU A 312 -14.44 -6.60 0.06
C LEU A 312 -15.06 -5.83 1.21
N VAL A 313 -16.32 -5.50 1.08
CA VAL A 313 -17.18 -4.91 2.11
C VAL A 313 -18.33 -5.86 2.33
N GLY A 314 -18.72 -6.06 3.59
CA GLY A 314 -19.81 -6.96 3.94
C GLY A 314 -21.07 -6.66 3.13
N HIS A 315 -21.70 -7.68 2.59
CA HIS A 315 -22.88 -7.65 1.72
C HIS A 315 -22.68 -7.01 0.33
N TYR A 316 -21.43 -6.79 -0.10
CA TYR A 316 -21.10 -6.32 -1.44
C TYR A 316 -20.25 -7.36 -2.16
N PRO A 317 -20.88 -8.35 -2.83
CA PRO A 317 -20.15 -9.40 -3.53
C PRO A 317 -19.39 -8.85 -4.73
N MET A 318 -18.18 -9.33 -4.91
CA MET A 318 -17.34 -9.00 -6.04
C MET A 318 -17.73 -9.84 -7.27
N PRO A 319 -17.50 -9.33 -8.50
CA PRO A 319 -17.75 -10.08 -9.72
C PRO A 319 -16.98 -11.41 -9.75
N ARG A 320 -17.65 -12.45 -10.20
CA ARG A 320 -17.01 -13.74 -10.49
C ARG A 320 -16.09 -13.62 -11.69
N ARG A 321 -15.61 -14.75 -12.23
CA ARG A 321 -14.72 -14.78 -13.38
C ARG A 321 -15.25 -13.90 -14.52
N SER A 322 -14.37 -13.05 -15.01
CA SER A 322 -14.62 -12.23 -16.19
C SER A 322 -13.38 -12.22 -17.09
N TRP A 323 -13.59 -12.00 -18.36
CA TRP A 323 -12.52 -11.90 -19.34
C TRP A 323 -12.69 -10.68 -20.22
N MET A 324 -11.58 -10.17 -20.71
CA MET A 324 -11.53 -9.02 -21.59
C MET A 324 -10.49 -9.27 -22.66
N LEU A 325 -10.87 -9.10 -23.92
CA LEU A 325 -9.96 -9.11 -25.06
C LEU A 325 -9.78 -7.66 -25.54
N SER A 326 -8.53 -7.23 -25.67
CA SER A 326 -8.18 -5.90 -26.15
C SER A 326 -7.27 -6.03 -27.36
N ILE A 327 -7.59 -5.28 -28.42
CA ILE A 327 -6.76 -5.18 -29.61
C ILE A 327 -6.42 -3.71 -29.78
N GLY A 328 -5.12 -3.40 -29.77
CA GLY A 328 -4.60 -2.06 -29.99
C GLY A 328 -3.78 -1.99 -31.27
N TYR A 329 -3.76 -0.83 -31.90
CA TYR A 329 -2.93 -0.56 -33.07
C TYR A 329 -2.19 0.77 -32.86
N ASN A 330 -0.87 0.73 -33.04
CA ASN A 330 -0.04 1.94 -33.00
C ASN A 330 0.26 2.35 -34.45
N PHE A 331 -0.12 3.56 -34.81
CA PHE A 331 0.15 4.16 -36.13
C PHE A 331 1.60 4.59 -36.25
#